data_9304bff4155921aa5878adb247465a5d
#
_entry.id   9304bff4155921aa5878adb247465a5d
#
_cell.length_a   1.000
_cell.length_b   1.000
_cell.length_c   1.000
_cell.angle_alpha   90.00
_cell.angle_beta   90.00
_cell.angle_gamma   90.00
#
_symmetry.space_group_name_H-M   'P 1'
#
loop_
_entity.id
_entity.type
_entity.pdbx_description
1 polymer ?
#
loop_
_entity_poly.entity_id
_entity_poly.type
_entity_poly.pdbx_seq_one_letter_code
_entity_poly.pdbx_strand_id
1 'polypeptide(L)'
;MSKIIVGDDGTIDPKSSERRPRRAAYALPTFFTAGNIFLGYVSVIQSFQGAMLAASGGVGAEPHFELAAKYIGLAVFLDGLDGRIARMTHTTSDFGRELDSLADVISFGIAPAVLAFAWGIQFLDPSIDAAIREQVVRFGYFFSFLFLLCGSARLARFNIQKNPIPKNPGRPDRKYFVGLAIPAGAGMVASVVYASGSSPIHYWPFAVAWLALLALLSFLMVSTWRYYSFKDINLQRPRSFLIAIGLGSLIYLIWNYSQPVLLGLASAYVASGIIIRIGGIVRRRLRPAPPARDAEHQVG
;
A
#
# COMPACT_ATOMS: atom_id res chain seq x y z
N MET A 1 18.66 13.18 -25.41
CA MET A 1 19.69 13.73 -26.28
C MET A 1 21.02 13.11 -25.87
N SER A 2 21.49 12.10 -26.61
CA SER A 2 22.80 11.47 -26.40
C SER A 2 23.87 12.42 -26.96
N LYS A 3 24.86 12.77 -26.13
CA LYS A 3 26.06 13.47 -26.61
C LYS A 3 26.91 12.50 -27.43
N ILE A 4 26.98 12.69 -28.72
CA ILE A 4 27.96 12.03 -29.59
C ILE A 4 29.31 12.71 -29.29
N ILE A 5 30.24 12.00 -28.70
CA ILE A 5 31.62 12.47 -28.53
C ILE A 5 32.35 12.10 -29.82
N VAL A 6 32.69 13.09 -30.59
CA VAL A 6 33.51 12.97 -31.81
C VAL A 6 34.96 13.18 -31.37
N GLY A 7 35.84 12.23 -31.65
CA GLY A 7 37.28 12.40 -31.42
C GLY A 7 37.87 13.51 -32.34
N ASP A 8 39.01 14.04 -31.94
CA ASP A 8 39.71 15.17 -32.65
C ASP A 8 40.10 14.81 -34.09
N ASP A 9 40.02 13.54 -34.47
CA ASP A 9 40.32 12.99 -35.80
C ASP A 9 39.07 12.72 -36.66
N GLY A 10 37.89 13.11 -36.20
CA GLY A 10 36.61 12.89 -36.91
C GLY A 10 36.12 11.43 -36.92
N THR A 11 36.81 10.53 -36.22
CA THR A 11 36.38 9.12 -36.11
C THR A 11 35.41 8.94 -34.95
N ILE A 12 34.31 8.21 -35.19
CA ILE A 12 33.34 7.78 -34.14
C ILE A 12 34.03 6.67 -33.35
N ASP A 13 34.30 6.91 -32.05
CA ASP A 13 34.86 5.90 -31.17
C ASP A 13 33.90 4.70 -31.04
N PRO A 14 34.22 3.50 -31.57
CA PRO A 14 33.36 2.34 -31.50
C PRO A 14 33.23 1.76 -30.07
N LYS A 15 33.97 2.31 -29.09
CA LYS A 15 33.88 1.90 -27.68
C LYS A 15 32.79 2.68 -26.91
N SER A 16 32.16 3.68 -27.49
CA SER A 16 30.95 4.29 -26.92
C SER A 16 29.67 3.46 -27.15
N SER A 17 29.82 2.18 -27.46
CA SER A 17 28.67 1.29 -27.43
C SER A 17 28.09 1.30 -26.01
N GLU A 18 27.01 2.04 -25.81
CA GLU A 18 26.12 1.90 -24.67
C GLU A 18 26.01 0.38 -24.40
N ARG A 19 26.56 -0.06 -23.27
CA ARG A 19 26.35 -1.44 -22.80
C ARG A 19 24.85 -1.59 -22.64
N ARG A 20 24.17 -2.11 -23.67
CA ARG A 20 22.76 -2.50 -23.57
C ARG A 20 22.65 -3.39 -22.35
N PRO A 21 21.90 -2.99 -21.32
CA PRO A 21 21.78 -3.80 -20.13
C PRO A 21 21.36 -5.20 -20.57
N ARG A 22 22.07 -6.23 -20.08
CA ARG A 22 21.83 -7.61 -20.47
C ARG A 22 20.34 -7.90 -20.26
N ARG A 23 19.70 -8.58 -21.22
CA ARG A 23 18.26 -8.94 -21.17
C ARG A 23 17.87 -9.58 -19.82
N ALA A 24 18.79 -10.28 -19.17
CA ALA A 24 18.65 -10.82 -17.83
C ALA A 24 18.41 -9.75 -16.73
N ALA A 25 18.89 -8.51 -16.90
CA ALA A 25 18.69 -7.46 -15.91
C ALA A 25 17.24 -6.94 -15.87
N TYR A 26 16.50 -7.06 -16.98
CA TYR A 26 15.08 -6.73 -17.03
C TYR A 26 14.18 -7.87 -16.54
N ALA A 27 14.67 -9.12 -16.54
CA ALA A 27 13.90 -10.29 -16.12
C ALA A 27 13.66 -10.31 -14.60
N LEU A 28 14.59 -9.80 -13.81
CA LEU A 28 14.50 -9.86 -12.35
C LEU A 28 13.34 -9.05 -11.78
N PRO A 29 13.14 -7.75 -12.11
CA PRO A 29 11.96 -7.00 -11.65
C PRO A 29 10.64 -7.65 -12.12
N THR A 30 10.57 -8.09 -13.38
CA THR A 30 9.37 -8.75 -13.92
C THR A 30 9.05 -10.05 -13.18
N PHE A 31 10.04 -10.79 -12.69
CA PHE A 31 9.84 -11.99 -11.88
C PHE A 31 9.19 -11.66 -10.53
N PHE A 32 9.62 -10.59 -9.84
CA PHE A 32 9.01 -10.16 -8.58
C PHE A 32 7.57 -9.67 -8.80
N THR A 33 7.31 -8.91 -9.86
CA THR A 33 5.96 -8.48 -10.22
C THR A 33 5.05 -9.67 -10.53
N ALA A 34 5.54 -10.68 -11.27
CA ALA A 34 4.80 -11.92 -11.52
C ALA A 34 4.52 -12.68 -10.21
N GLY A 35 5.50 -12.75 -9.31
CA GLY A 35 5.34 -13.32 -7.98
C GLY A 35 4.27 -12.57 -7.15
N ASN A 36 4.23 -11.25 -7.25
CA ASN A 36 3.22 -10.42 -6.59
C ASN A 36 1.82 -10.74 -7.13
N ILE A 37 1.62 -10.80 -8.46
CA ILE A 37 0.35 -11.22 -9.07
C ILE A 37 -0.06 -12.61 -8.60
N PHE A 38 0.90 -13.57 -8.56
CA PHE A 38 0.63 -14.93 -8.11
C PHE A 38 0.14 -14.97 -6.65
N LEU A 39 0.77 -14.21 -5.76
CA LEU A 39 0.34 -14.12 -4.35
C LEU A 39 -1.07 -13.51 -4.21
N GLY A 40 -1.37 -12.46 -4.98
CA GLY A 40 -2.71 -11.87 -5.03
C GLY A 40 -3.76 -12.88 -5.51
N TYR A 41 -3.44 -13.60 -6.60
CA TYR A 41 -4.31 -14.64 -7.15
C TYR A 41 -4.57 -15.76 -6.13
N VAL A 42 -3.52 -16.32 -5.51
CA VAL A 42 -3.66 -17.39 -4.52
C VAL A 42 -4.44 -16.90 -3.30
N SER A 43 -4.27 -15.65 -2.87
CA SER A 43 -5.06 -15.05 -1.80
C SER A 43 -6.57 -15.04 -2.12
N VAL A 44 -6.94 -14.70 -3.35
CA VAL A 44 -8.34 -14.77 -3.81
C VAL A 44 -8.87 -16.20 -3.75
N ILE A 45 -8.09 -17.17 -4.24
CA ILE A 45 -8.47 -18.60 -4.20
C ILE A 45 -8.64 -19.07 -2.75
N GLN A 46 -7.74 -18.71 -1.85
CA GLN A 46 -7.83 -19.07 -0.42
C GLN A 46 -9.05 -18.43 0.22
N SER A 47 -9.35 -17.17 -0.07
CA SER A 47 -10.56 -16.50 0.42
C SER A 47 -11.83 -17.21 -0.04
N PHE A 48 -11.86 -17.68 -1.28
CA PHE A 48 -12.98 -18.43 -1.84
C PHE A 48 -13.12 -19.81 -1.17
N GLN A 49 -12.01 -20.55 -0.99
CA GLN A 49 -12.02 -21.85 -0.31
C GLN A 49 -12.48 -21.73 1.14
N GLY A 50 -11.98 -20.71 1.86
CA GLY A 50 -12.45 -20.42 3.22
C GLY A 50 -13.95 -20.13 3.26
N ALA A 51 -14.46 -19.34 2.31
CA ALA A 51 -15.89 -19.06 2.20
C ALA A 51 -16.73 -20.31 1.90
N MET A 52 -16.27 -21.19 1.01
CA MET A 52 -16.97 -22.45 0.73
C MET A 52 -17.06 -23.37 1.96
N LEU A 53 -15.95 -23.51 2.68
CA LEU A 53 -15.90 -24.33 3.91
C LEU A 53 -16.79 -23.74 5.01
N ALA A 54 -16.73 -22.43 5.23
CA ALA A 54 -17.60 -21.75 6.20
C ALA A 54 -19.09 -21.90 5.84
N ALA A 55 -19.43 -21.81 4.56
CA ALA A 55 -20.81 -21.98 4.09
C ALA A 55 -21.36 -23.40 4.28
N SER A 56 -20.50 -24.43 4.21
CA SER A 56 -20.87 -25.82 4.43
C SER A 56 -20.99 -26.21 5.90
N GLY A 57 -20.73 -25.27 6.83
CA GLY A 57 -20.63 -25.56 8.28
C GLY A 57 -19.40 -26.42 8.62
N GLY A 58 -18.45 -26.53 7.70
CA GLY A 58 -17.22 -27.31 7.85
C GLY A 58 -16.25 -26.61 8.82
N VAL A 59 -15.58 -27.44 9.61
CA VAL A 59 -14.43 -27.01 10.44
C VAL A 59 -13.23 -26.79 9.49
N GLY A 60 -12.50 -25.68 9.66
CA GLY A 60 -11.25 -25.45 8.92
C GLY A 60 -11.30 -24.32 7.89
N ALA A 61 -12.25 -23.40 8.00
CA ALA A 61 -12.27 -22.18 7.18
C ALA A 61 -11.15 -21.20 7.58
N GLU A 62 -10.81 -21.13 8.87
CA GLU A 62 -9.83 -20.20 9.43
C GLU A 62 -8.45 -20.30 8.79
N PRO A 63 -7.85 -21.51 8.57
CA PRO A 63 -6.56 -21.62 7.90
C PRO A 63 -6.53 -21.03 6.49
N HIS A 64 -7.63 -21.09 5.76
CA HIS A 64 -7.71 -20.50 4.43
C HIS A 64 -7.72 -18.98 4.47
N PHE A 65 -8.51 -18.37 5.37
CA PHE A 65 -8.50 -16.92 5.56
C PHE A 65 -7.15 -16.43 6.11
N GLU A 66 -6.52 -17.21 6.98
CA GLU A 66 -5.18 -16.95 7.50
C GLU A 66 -4.15 -16.94 6.37
N LEU A 67 -4.17 -17.95 5.49
CA LEU A 67 -3.28 -18.01 4.33
C LEU A 67 -3.56 -16.86 3.36
N ALA A 68 -4.81 -16.52 3.10
CA ALA A 68 -5.17 -15.39 2.26
C ALA A 68 -4.56 -14.08 2.79
N ALA A 69 -4.68 -13.83 4.10
CA ALA A 69 -4.09 -12.65 4.75
C ALA A 69 -2.55 -12.67 4.69
N LYS A 70 -1.92 -13.83 4.92
CA LYS A 70 -0.46 -13.99 4.84
C LYS A 70 0.07 -13.75 3.42
N TYR A 71 -0.64 -14.20 2.38
CA TYR A 71 -0.25 -13.95 0.99
C TYR A 71 -0.34 -12.47 0.64
N ILE A 72 -1.34 -11.74 1.11
CA ILE A 72 -1.40 -10.27 0.95
C ILE A 72 -0.22 -9.62 1.67
N GLY A 73 0.08 -10.01 2.91
CA GLY A 73 1.22 -9.50 3.66
C GLY A 73 2.56 -9.76 2.97
N LEU A 74 2.74 -10.97 2.41
CA LEU A 74 3.93 -11.32 1.63
C LEU A 74 4.02 -10.52 0.32
N ALA A 75 2.89 -10.27 -0.35
CA ALA A 75 2.81 -9.43 -1.54
C ALA A 75 3.26 -7.99 -1.23
N VAL A 76 2.82 -7.39 -0.11
CA VAL A 76 3.28 -6.06 0.36
C VAL A 76 4.79 -6.02 0.57
N PHE A 77 5.36 -7.10 1.11
CA PHE A 77 6.81 -7.20 1.30
C PHE A 77 7.56 -7.31 -0.03
N LEU A 78 7.10 -8.14 -0.96
CA LEU A 78 7.72 -8.31 -2.28
C LEU A 78 7.65 -7.04 -3.12
N ASP A 79 6.54 -6.32 -3.12
CA ASP A 79 6.38 -5.01 -3.77
C ASP A 79 7.40 -3.98 -3.24
N GLY A 80 7.62 -3.97 -1.92
CA GLY A 80 8.66 -3.13 -1.31
C GLY A 80 10.07 -3.48 -1.76
N LEU A 81 10.35 -4.76 -2.05
CA LEU A 81 11.65 -5.25 -2.51
C LEU A 81 11.88 -4.95 -4.00
N ASP A 82 10.92 -5.25 -4.87
CA ASP A 82 11.08 -5.07 -6.33
C ASP A 82 11.28 -3.60 -6.68
N GLY A 83 10.52 -2.69 -6.07
CA GLY A 83 10.71 -1.27 -6.22
C GLY A 83 12.09 -0.76 -5.72
N ARG A 84 12.74 -1.43 -4.77
CA ARG A 84 14.12 -1.13 -4.38
C ARG A 84 15.13 -1.69 -5.37
N ILE A 85 14.96 -2.95 -5.78
CA ILE A 85 15.85 -3.62 -6.73
C ILE A 85 15.84 -2.91 -8.08
N ALA A 86 14.67 -2.56 -8.62
CA ALA A 86 14.54 -1.83 -9.90
C ALA A 86 15.28 -0.48 -9.88
N ARG A 87 15.24 0.23 -8.74
CA ARG A 87 16.00 1.49 -8.57
C ARG A 87 17.50 1.28 -8.49
N MET A 88 17.96 0.21 -7.82
CA MET A 88 19.40 -0.09 -7.67
C MET A 88 20.01 -0.58 -8.98
N THR A 89 19.25 -1.29 -9.78
CA THR A 89 19.74 -1.87 -11.06
C THR A 89 19.55 -0.95 -12.25
N HIS A 90 18.87 0.20 -12.08
CA HIS A 90 18.53 1.13 -13.18
C HIS A 90 17.82 0.45 -14.36
N THR A 91 17.06 -0.63 -14.12
CA THR A 91 16.39 -1.46 -15.12
C THR A 91 14.89 -1.22 -15.16
N THR A 92 14.45 0.04 -15.19
CA THR A 92 13.04 0.37 -15.33
C THR A 92 12.63 0.37 -16.80
N SER A 93 11.70 -0.51 -17.20
CA SER A 93 11.05 -0.47 -18.51
C SER A 93 9.64 0.09 -18.39
N ASP A 94 9.11 0.66 -19.48
CA ASP A 94 7.72 1.12 -19.51
C ASP A 94 6.74 -0.04 -19.31
N PHE A 95 7.00 -1.18 -19.97
CA PHE A 95 6.22 -2.40 -19.79
C PHE A 95 6.22 -2.89 -18.31
N GLY A 96 7.40 -2.92 -17.67
CA GLY A 96 7.52 -3.34 -16.26
C GLY A 96 6.70 -2.44 -15.32
N ARG A 97 6.67 -1.14 -15.57
CA ARG A 97 5.92 -0.17 -14.78
C ARG A 97 4.41 -0.33 -14.92
N GLU A 98 3.92 -0.59 -16.14
CA GLU A 98 2.49 -0.84 -16.36
C GLU A 98 2.07 -2.19 -15.76
N LEU A 99 2.91 -3.22 -15.91
CA LEU A 99 2.67 -4.53 -15.32
C LEU A 99 2.64 -4.47 -13.78
N ASP A 100 3.54 -3.70 -13.16
CA ASP A 100 3.59 -3.42 -11.73
C ASP A 100 2.28 -2.77 -11.24
N SER A 101 1.80 -1.77 -11.99
CA SER A 101 0.51 -1.12 -11.68
C SER A 101 -0.68 -2.08 -11.75
N LEU A 102 -0.68 -3.02 -12.70
CA LEU A 102 -1.72 -4.05 -12.79
C LEU A 102 -1.60 -5.06 -11.63
N ALA A 103 -0.37 -5.45 -11.29
CA ALA A 103 -0.08 -6.31 -10.14
C ALA A 103 -0.60 -5.71 -8.84
N ASP A 104 -0.37 -4.41 -8.62
CA ASP A 104 -0.85 -3.67 -7.46
C ASP A 104 -2.38 -3.71 -7.33
N VAL A 105 -3.12 -3.54 -8.43
CA VAL A 105 -4.58 -3.62 -8.42
C VAL A 105 -5.06 -5.03 -8.06
N ILE A 106 -4.40 -6.07 -8.56
CA ILE A 106 -4.76 -7.46 -8.26
C ILE A 106 -4.46 -7.78 -6.79
N SER A 107 -3.23 -7.53 -6.35
CA SER A 107 -2.73 -8.00 -5.05
C SER A 107 -3.16 -7.11 -3.88
N PHE A 108 -3.34 -5.80 -4.12
CA PHE A 108 -3.69 -4.83 -3.06
C PHE A 108 -5.06 -4.18 -3.25
N GLY A 109 -5.72 -4.43 -4.39
CA GLY A 109 -7.09 -4.00 -4.64
C GLY A 109 -8.06 -5.17 -4.54
N ILE A 110 -7.99 -6.12 -5.49
CA ILE A 110 -8.94 -7.23 -5.61
C ILE A 110 -8.81 -8.21 -4.45
N ALA A 111 -7.60 -8.71 -4.16
CA ALA A 111 -7.41 -9.73 -3.14
C ALA A 111 -7.89 -9.29 -1.75
N PRO A 112 -7.53 -8.11 -1.21
CA PRO A 112 -8.05 -7.67 0.08
C PRO A 112 -9.53 -7.32 0.05
N ALA A 113 -10.09 -6.84 -1.07
CA ALA A 113 -11.54 -6.57 -1.19
C ALA A 113 -12.36 -7.86 -1.12
N VAL A 114 -11.91 -8.93 -1.80
CA VAL A 114 -12.52 -10.25 -1.76
C VAL A 114 -12.40 -10.87 -0.36
N LEU A 115 -11.19 -10.82 0.22
CA LEU A 115 -10.97 -11.31 1.60
C LEU A 115 -11.85 -10.57 2.60
N ALA A 116 -11.93 -9.24 2.49
CA ALA A 116 -12.72 -8.42 3.40
C ALA A 116 -14.20 -8.75 3.35
N PHE A 117 -14.74 -9.02 2.17
CA PHE A 117 -16.13 -9.41 2.00
C PHE A 117 -16.36 -10.85 2.51
N ALA A 118 -15.55 -11.79 2.05
CA ALA A 118 -15.71 -13.21 2.36
C ALA A 118 -15.57 -13.51 3.85
N TRP A 119 -14.58 -12.91 4.50
CA TRP A 119 -14.31 -13.13 5.93
C TRP A 119 -15.21 -12.28 6.84
N GLY A 120 -15.45 -11.02 6.48
CA GLY A 120 -16.02 -10.03 7.41
C GLY A 120 -17.53 -9.82 7.29
N ILE A 121 -18.17 -10.28 6.21
CA ILE A 121 -19.56 -9.91 5.91
C ILE A 121 -20.45 -11.12 5.60
N GLN A 122 -19.92 -12.14 4.95
CA GLN A 122 -20.74 -13.22 4.36
C GLN A 122 -21.37 -14.14 5.41
N PHE A 123 -20.78 -14.30 6.60
CA PHE A 123 -21.12 -15.33 7.58
C PHE A 123 -21.75 -14.79 8.87
N LEU A 124 -22.59 -13.76 8.74
CA LEU A 124 -23.34 -13.22 9.88
C LEU A 124 -24.30 -14.27 10.45
N ASP A 125 -24.48 -14.25 11.77
CA ASP A 125 -25.34 -15.16 12.50
C ASP A 125 -26.76 -15.19 11.90
N PRO A 126 -27.31 -16.36 11.54
CA PRO A 126 -28.66 -16.50 11.02
C PRO A 126 -29.76 -16.04 11.98
N SER A 127 -29.47 -15.94 13.30
CA SER A 127 -30.43 -15.48 14.32
C SER A 127 -30.76 -13.98 14.25
N ILE A 128 -29.96 -13.21 13.49
CA ILE A 128 -30.18 -11.78 13.28
C ILE A 128 -31.37 -11.57 12.34
N ASP A 129 -32.14 -10.49 12.60
CA ASP A 129 -33.19 -10.04 11.69
C ASP A 129 -32.70 -10.05 10.22
N ALA A 130 -33.47 -10.72 9.36
CA ALA A 130 -33.13 -10.90 7.95
C ALA A 130 -32.93 -9.55 7.24
N ALA A 131 -33.69 -8.51 7.60
CA ALA A 131 -33.57 -7.19 7.01
C ALA A 131 -32.22 -6.52 7.38
N ILE A 132 -31.78 -6.65 8.63
CA ILE A 132 -30.47 -6.13 9.08
C ILE A 132 -29.35 -6.87 8.38
N ARG A 133 -29.42 -8.20 8.32
CA ARG A 133 -28.42 -9.02 7.63
C ARG A 133 -28.29 -8.63 6.15
N GLU A 134 -29.43 -8.49 5.45
CA GLU A 134 -29.44 -8.11 4.04
C GLU A 134 -28.82 -6.72 3.83
N GLN A 135 -29.12 -5.76 4.71
CA GLN A 135 -28.51 -4.42 4.62
C GLN A 135 -27.00 -4.46 4.84
N VAL A 136 -26.52 -5.19 5.86
CA VAL A 136 -25.06 -5.31 6.11
C VAL A 136 -24.35 -5.95 4.93
N VAL A 137 -24.94 -6.98 4.31
CA VAL A 137 -24.39 -7.62 3.11
C VAL A 137 -24.36 -6.64 1.92
N ARG A 138 -25.42 -5.87 1.70
CA ARG A 138 -25.46 -4.84 0.64
C ARG A 138 -24.37 -3.77 0.85
N PHE A 139 -24.21 -3.29 2.07
CA PHE A 139 -23.09 -2.38 2.43
C PHE A 139 -21.73 -3.06 2.29
N GLY A 140 -21.65 -4.37 2.55
CA GLY A 140 -20.45 -5.16 2.32
C GLY A 140 -20.01 -5.13 0.86
N TYR A 141 -20.91 -5.39 -0.08
CA TYR A 141 -20.63 -5.24 -1.52
C TYR A 141 -20.16 -3.83 -1.87
N PHE A 142 -20.84 -2.81 -1.35
CA PHE A 142 -20.52 -1.43 -1.64
C PHE A 142 -19.15 -1.04 -1.12
N PHE A 143 -18.82 -1.30 0.15
CA PHE A 143 -17.57 -0.85 0.76
C PHE A 143 -16.35 -1.67 0.32
N SER A 144 -16.51 -2.96 0.02
CA SER A 144 -15.43 -3.76 -0.58
C SER A 144 -15.12 -3.29 -2.00
N PHE A 145 -16.15 -2.98 -2.81
CA PHE A 145 -15.98 -2.37 -4.12
C PHE A 145 -15.37 -0.96 -4.01
N LEU A 146 -15.82 -0.15 -3.06
CA LEU A 146 -15.30 1.20 -2.84
C LEU A 146 -13.81 1.16 -2.47
N PHE A 147 -13.38 0.20 -1.66
CA PHE A 147 -11.97 -0.02 -1.35
C PHE A 147 -11.14 -0.28 -2.61
N LEU A 148 -11.60 -1.19 -3.46
CA LEU A 148 -10.96 -1.49 -4.74
C LEU A 148 -10.91 -0.26 -5.66
N LEU A 149 -12.03 0.45 -5.80
CA LEU A 149 -12.15 1.63 -6.65
C LEU A 149 -11.22 2.77 -6.19
N CYS A 150 -11.23 3.09 -4.89
CA CYS A 150 -10.40 4.14 -4.31
C CYS A 150 -8.92 3.80 -4.40
N GLY A 151 -8.54 2.53 -4.19
CA GLY A 151 -7.18 2.05 -4.37
C GLY A 151 -6.69 2.21 -5.81
N SER A 152 -7.49 1.77 -6.77
CA SER A 152 -7.19 1.88 -8.21
C SER A 152 -7.12 3.34 -8.67
N ALA A 153 -8.07 4.18 -8.24
CA ALA A 153 -8.08 5.61 -8.56
C ALA A 153 -6.84 6.33 -7.99
N ARG A 154 -6.43 5.98 -6.78
CA ARG A 154 -5.19 6.51 -6.17
C ARG A 154 -3.97 6.12 -6.99
N LEU A 155 -3.88 4.86 -7.44
CA LEU A 155 -2.77 4.36 -8.25
C LEU A 155 -2.72 5.07 -9.60
N ALA A 156 -3.85 5.20 -10.29
CA ALA A 156 -3.96 5.94 -11.54
C ALA A 156 -3.52 7.41 -11.38
N ARG A 157 -3.97 8.10 -10.32
CA ARG A 157 -3.53 9.47 -10.01
C ARG A 157 -2.02 9.55 -9.81
N PHE A 158 -1.42 8.57 -9.13
CA PHE A 158 0.01 8.53 -8.89
C PHE A 158 0.80 8.34 -10.20
N ASN A 159 0.35 7.48 -11.10
CA ASN A 159 0.99 7.22 -12.39
C ASN A 159 0.93 8.44 -13.31
N ILE A 160 -0.20 9.15 -13.37
CA ILE A 160 -0.33 10.39 -14.15
C ILE A 160 0.59 11.49 -13.63
N GLN A 161 0.82 11.57 -12.31
CA GLN A 161 1.71 12.56 -11.72
C GLN A 161 3.21 12.30 -12.02
N LYS A 162 3.56 11.06 -12.34
CA LYS A 162 4.94 10.66 -12.68
C LYS A 162 5.33 10.86 -14.14
N ASN A 163 4.38 10.97 -15.08
CA ASN A 163 4.64 10.97 -16.51
C ASN A 163 4.13 12.24 -17.21
N PRO A 164 4.90 12.82 -18.18
CA PRO A 164 6.32 12.59 -18.53
C PRO A 164 7.31 13.53 -17.80
N ILE A 165 6.84 14.63 -17.25
CA ILE A 165 7.60 15.57 -16.40
C ILE A 165 6.61 16.04 -15.34
N PRO A 166 6.92 15.94 -14.03
CA PRO A 166 5.99 16.40 -13.02
C PRO A 166 5.62 17.86 -13.34
N LYS A 167 4.33 18.11 -13.64
CA LYS A 167 3.80 19.46 -13.91
C LYS A 167 4.10 20.47 -12.80
N ASN A 168 4.54 19.93 -11.68
CA ASN A 168 5.05 20.69 -10.55
C ASN A 168 6.21 19.87 -9.98
N PRO A 169 7.47 20.13 -10.38
CA PRO A 169 8.64 19.54 -9.76
C PRO A 169 8.71 20.09 -8.34
N GLY A 170 7.78 19.60 -7.50
CA GLY A 170 7.80 19.89 -6.08
C GLY A 170 9.21 19.57 -5.60
N ARG A 171 9.69 20.39 -4.67
CA ARG A 171 11.01 20.34 -4.05
C ARG A 171 11.53 18.91 -3.96
N PRO A 172 12.80 18.64 -4.34
CA PRO A 172 13.39 17.28 -4.35
C PRO A 172 13.22 16.50 -3.01
N ASP A 173 12.93 17.21 -1.93
CA ASP A 173 12.67 16.69 -0.57
C ASP A 173 11.22 16.32 -0.28
N ARG A 174 10.50 15.65 -1.17
CA ARG A 174 9.16 15.16 -0.80
C ARG A 174 9.25 13.99 0.17
N LYS A 175 9.35 14.33 1.47
CA LYS A 175 9.26 13.37 2.60
C LYS A 175 7.85 12.78 2.79
N TYR A 176 6.84 13.20 2.01
CA TYR A 176 5.45 12.83 2.21
C TYR A 176 4.78 12.39 0.92
N PHE A 177 4.05 11.29 0.98
CA PHE A 177 3.08 10.89 -0.04
C PHE A 177 1.71 11.53 0.23
N VAL A 178 0.92 11.75 -0.82
CA VAL A 178 -0.46 12.21 -0.74
C VAL A 178 -1.40 11.00 -0.81
N GLY A 179 -2.21 10.82 0.23
CA GLY A 179 -3.11 9.69 0.39
C GLY A 179 -2.43 8.40 0.87
N LEU A 180 -3.22 7.52 1.50
CA LEU A 180 -2.77 6.22 1.98
C LEU A 180 -2.32 5.35 0.79
N ALA A 181 -1.16 4.69 0.91
CA ALA A 181 -0.69 3.75 -0.12
C ALA A 181 -1.61 2.53 -0.23
N ILE A 182 -1.89 2.03 -1.45
CA ILE A 182 -2.74 0.85 -1.65
C ILE A 182 -2.18 -0.40 -0.94
N PRO A 183 -0.86 -0.69 -0.95
CA PRO A 183 -0.30 -1.79 -0.16
C PRO A 183 -0.50 -1.62 1.35
N ALA A 184 -0.50 -0.39 1.87
CA ALA A 184 -0.74 -0.15 3.30
C ALA A 184 -2.20 -0.38 3.69
N GLY A 185 -3.15 -0.02 2.83
CA GLY A 185 -4.56 -0.34 3.02
C GLY A 185 -4.81 -1.85 2.98
N ALA A 186 -4.21 -2.55 2.01
CA ALA A 186 -4.25 -4.00 1.90
C ALA A 186 -3.63 -4.69 3.13
N GLY A 187 -2.47 -4.19 3.57
CA GLY A 187 -1.78 -4.67 4.78
C GLY A 187 -2.63 -4.48 6.04
N MET A 188 -3.39 -3.38 6.16
CA MET A 188 -4.32 -3.18 7.28
C MET A 188 -5.46 -4.21 7.26
N VAL A 189 -6.09 -4.43 6.10
CA VAL A 189 -7.13 -5.47 5.95
C VAL A 189 -6.59 -6.84 6.34
N ALA A 190 -5.45 -7.25 5.78
CA ALA A 190 -4.81 -8.52 6.08
C ALA A 190 -4.42 -8.67 7.56
N SER A 191 -3.88 -7.60 8.17
CA SER A 191 -3.46 -7.61 9.58
C SER A 191 -4.64 -7.78 10.53
N VAL A 192 -5.79 -7.18 10.25
CA VAL A 192 -7.00 -7.36 11.07
C VAL A 192 -7.51 -8.79 10.97
N VAL A 193 -7.63 -9.35 9.76
CA VAL A 193 -8.05 -10.74 9.57
C VAL A 193 -7.13 -11.69 10.32
N TYR A 194 -5.81 -11.51 10.16
CA TYR A 194 -4.80 -12.36 10.79
C TYR A 194 -4.81 -12.24 12.32
N ALA A 195 -4.94 -11.03 12.86
CA ALA A 195 -4.92 -10.78 14.30
C ALA A 195 -6.20 -11.25 15.02
N SER A 196 -7.32 -11.36 14.31
CA SER A 196 -8.58 -11.88 14.85
C SER A 196 -8.66 -13.42 14.87
N GLY A 197 -7.54 -14.11 14.61
CA GLY A 197 -7.50 -15.57 14.49
C GLY A 197 -8.17 -16.10 13.23
N SER A 198 -8.44 -15.22 12.26
CA SER A 198 -9.00 -15.56 10.94
C SER A 198 -10.38 -16.24 10.97
N SER A 199 -11.05 -16.26 12.12
CA SER A 199 -12.42 -16.75 12.25
C SER A 199 -13.39 -15.73 11.65
N PRO A 200 -14.33 -16.15 10.77
CA PRO A 200 -15.29 -15.23 10.15
C PRO A 200 -16.10 -14.44 11.19
N ILE A 201 -16.49 -13.23 10.83
CA ILE A 201 -17.33 -12.40 11.71
C ILE A 201 -18.76 -12.90 11.69
N HIS A 202 -19.23 -13.37 12.84
CA HIS A 202 -20.63 -13.79 13.03
C HIS A 202 -21.48 -12.69 13.67
N TYR A 203 -20.89 -11.86 14.54
CA TYR A 203 -21.59 -10.84 15.29
C TYR A 203 -21.67 -9.54 14.48
N TRP A 204 -22.90 -9.10 14.16
CA TRP A 204 -23.16 -7.97 13.27
C TRP A 204 -22.53 -6.62 13.66
N PRO A 205 -22.39 -6.24 14.97
CA PRO A 205 -21.73 -5.00 15.31
C PRO A 205 -20.25 -4.98 14.92
N PHE A 206 -19.56 -6.13 14.96
CA PHE A 206 -18.19 -6.22 14.47
C PHE A 206 -18.13 -6.09 12.94
N ALA A 207 -19.14 -6.64 12.24
CA ALA A 207 -19.25 -6.43 10.79
C ALA A 207 -19.46 -4.94 10.44
N VAL A 208 -20.28 -4.22 11.20
CA VAL A 208 -20.45 -2.76 11.01
C VAL A 208 -19.14 -2.00 11.29
N ALA A 209 -18.43 -2.34 12.36
CA ALA A 209 -17.11 -1.76 12.65
C ALA A 209 -16.10 -2.06 11.53
N TRP A 210 -16.15 -3.27 10.96
CA TRP A 210 -15.36 -3.67 9.81
C TRP A 210 -15.68 -2.85 8.55
N LEU A 211 -16.97 -2.65 8.25
CA LEU A 211 -17.41 -1.78 7.16
C LEU A 211 -16.95 -0.33 7.36
N ALA A 212 -16.99 0.17 8.59
CA ALA A 212 -16.48 1.50 8.92
C ALA A 212 -14.97 1.60 8.69
N LEU A 213 -14.20 0.55 9.00
CA LEU A 213 -12.77 0.48 8.70
C LEU A 213 -12.53 0.51 7.18
N LEU A 214 -13.26 -0.28 6.37
CA LEU A 214 -13.14 -0.27 4.92
C LEU A 214 -13.47 1.10 4.32
N ALA A 215 -14.53 1.74 4.82
CA ALA A 215 -14.89 3.11 4.43
C ALA A 215 -13.77 4.11 4.76
N LEU A 216 -13.19 4.01 5.96
CA LEU A 216 -12.08 4.86 6.40
C LEU A 216 -10.85 4.66 5.50
N LEU A 217 -10.46 3.43 5.22
CA LEU A 217 -9.31 3.13 4.36
C LEU A 217 -9.54 3.66 2.95
N SER A 218 -10.73 3.47 2.39
CA SER A 218 -11.13 3.99 1.08
C SER A 218 -11.03 5.52 1.04
N PHE A 219 -11.56 6.19 2.05
CA PHE A 219 -11.43 7.65 2.19
C PHE A 219 -9.98 8.10 2.28
N LEU A 220 -9.16 7.44 3.10
CA LEU A 220 -7.75 7.79 3.28
C LEU A 220 -6.94 7.64 1.99
N MET A 221 -7.24 6.64 1.14
CA MET A 221 -6.58 6.44 -0.15
C MET A 221 -6.80 7.59 -1.12
N VAL A 222 -8.03 8.13 -1.20
CA VAL A 222 -8.38 9.24 -2.09
C VAL A 222 -8.04 10.60 -1.48
N SER A 223 -7.93 10.67 -0.15
CA SER A 223 -7.66 11.91 0.58
C SER A 223 -6.35 12.58 0.15
N THR A 224 -6.25 13.88 0.40
CA THR A 224 -5.03 14.68 0.21
C THR A 224 -4.13 14.69 1.46
N TRP A 225 -4.35 13.78 2.40
CA TRP A 225 -3.61 13.73 3.65
C TRP A 225 -2.19 13.23 3.40
N ARG A 226 -1.23 13.74 4.19
CA ARG A 226 0.19 13.46 4.00
C ARG A 226 0.60 12.26 4.84
N TYR A 227 1.21 11.26 4.19
CA TYR A 227 1.81 10.10 4.83
C TYR A 227 3.33 10.17 4.73
N TYR A 228 4.03 9.75 5.78
CA TYR A 228 5.49 9.76 5.80
C TYR A 228 6.03 8.72 4.81
N SER A 229 7.06 9.13 4.04
CA SER A 229 7.75 8.25 3.10
C SER A 229 9.03 7.71 3.75
N PHE A 230 9.15 6.40 3.90
CA PHE A 230 10.35 5.74 4.43
C PHE A 230 11.51 5.66 3.42
N LYS A 231 11.46 6.42 2.32
CA LYS A 231 12.48 6.35 1.24
C LYS A 231 13.86 6.87 1.65
N ASP A 232 13.96 7.73 2.65
CA ASP A 232 15.17 8.44 3.03
C ASP A 232 15.93 7.79 4.21
N ILE A 233 15.68 6.51 4.50
CA ILE A 233 16.48 5.79 5.50
C ILE A 233 17.86 5.52 4.90
N ASN A 234 18.81 6.40 5.19
CA ASN A 234 20.19 6.30 4.72
C ASN A 234 20.96 5.36 5.65
N LEU A 235 21.13 4.10 5.22
CA LEU A 235 21.83 3.05 5.95
C LEU A 235 23.36 3.29 6.08
N GLN A 236 23.90 4.31 5.39
CA GLN A 236 25.34 4.61 5.38
C GLN A 236 25.80 5.59 6.46
N ARG A 237 24.90 6.09 7.32
CA ARG A 237 25.29 6.99 8.42
C ARG A 237 25.76 6.21 9.67
N PRO A 238 26.60 6.81 10.55
CA PRO A 238 27.18 6.14 11.73
C PRO A 238 26.17 5.64 12.79
N ARG A 239 24.87 5.92 12.61
CA ARG A 239 23.75 5.36 13.39
C ARG A 239 23.25 4.01 12.87
N SER A 240 23.94 3.38 11.91
CA SER A 240 23.49 2.12 11.30
C SER A 240 23.40 0.96 12.30
N PHE A 241 24.20 0.99 13.39
CA PHE A 241 24.12 -0.01 14.46
C PHE A 241 22.76 -0.01 15.19
N LEU A 242 22.21 1.17 15.52
CA LEU A 242 20.88 1.28 16.14
C LEU A 242 19.76 0.83 15.18
N ILE A 243 19.93 1.10 13.89
CA ILE A 243 19.00 0.65 12.85
C ILE A 243 19.06 -0.88 12.73
N ALA A 244 20.26 -1.47 12.79
CA ALA A 244 20.42 -2.92 12.74
C ALA A 244 19.80 -3.61 13.97
N ILE A 245 19.99 -3.06 15.17
CA ILE A 245 19.33 -3.56 16.39
C ILE A 245 17.81 -3.43 16.27
N GLY A 246 17.32 -2.27 15.84
CA GLY A 246 15.87 -2.05 15.65
C GLY A 246 15.27 -3.03 14.65
N LEU A 247 15.96 -3.29 13.52
CA LEU A 247 15.53 -4.26 12.52
C LEU A 247 15.57 -5.69 13.08
N GLY A 248 16.63 -6.06 13.78
CA GLY A 248 16.74 -7.37 14.43
C GLY A 248 15.66 -7.60 15.48
N SER A 249 15.39 -6.57 16.31
CA SER A 249 14.29 -6.61 17.28
C SER A 249 12.92 -6.74 16.61
N LEU A 250 12.70 -6.02 15.52
CA LEU A 250 11.46 -6.10 14.74
C LEU A 250 11.26 -7.50 14.14
N ILE A 251 12.31 -8.09 13.56
CA ILE A 251 12.28 -9.46 13.03
C ILE A 251 11.96 -10.45 14.16
N TYR A 252 12.62 -10.32 15.32
CA TYR A 252 12.35 -11.15 16.48
C TYR A 252 10.89 -11.03 16.97
N LEU A 253 10.36 -9.80 17.03
CA LEU A 253 8.97 -9.55 17.42
C LEU A 253 7.98 -10.12 16.41
N ILE A 254 8.22 -9.98 15.11
CA ILE A 254 7.38 -10.57 14.07
C ILE A 254 7.43 -12.10 14.15
N TRP A 255 8.59 -12.69 14.46
CA TRP A 255 8.73 -14.14 14.57
C TRP A 255 7.92 -14.72 15.74
N ASN A 256 7.96 -14.06 16.90
CA ASN A 256 7.31 -14.57 18.13
C ASN A 256 5.88 -14.06 18.31
N TYR A 257 5.55 -12.86 17.81
CA TYR A 257 4.29 -12.16 18.04
C TYR A 257 3.74 -11.55 16.75
N SER A 258 3.70 -12.35 15.65
CA SER A 258 3.35 -11.83 14.32
C SER A 258 2.01 -11.09 14.27
N GLN A 259 0.97 -11.66 14.90
CA GLN A 259 -0.39 -11.10 14.87
C GLN A 259 -0.48 -9.67 15.45
N PRO A 260 -0.15 -9.42 16.73
CA PRO A 260 -0.26 -8.09 17.31
C PRO A 260 0.77 -7.11 16.74
N VAL A 261 1.94 -7.58 16.33
CA VAL A 261 2.99 -6.72 15.79
C VAL A 261 2.59 -6.19 14.40
N LEU A 262 2.11 -7.05 13.51
CA LEU A 262 1.67 -6.63 12.18
C LEU A 262 0.46 -5.70 12.26
N LEU A 263 -0.52 -6.00 13.12
CA LEU A 263 -1.65 -5.12 13.36
C LEU A 263 -1.22 -3.77 13.93
N GLY A 264 -0.29 -3.77 14.91
CA GLY A 264 0.26 -2.55 15.50
C GLY A 264 0.98 -1.67 14.48
N LEU A 265 1.82 -2.27 13.61
CA LEU A 265 2.53 -1.56 12.55
C LEU A 265 1.57 -0.96 11.52
N ALA A 266 0.59 -1.74 11.04
CA ALA A 266 -0.39 -1.28 10.08
C ALA A 266 -1.25 -0.15 10.67
N SER A 267 -1.73 -0.31 11.91
CA SER A 267 -2.52 0.69 12.63
C SER A 267 -1.73 1.98 12.90
N ALA A 268 -0.47 1.87 13.32
CA ALA A 268 0.42 3.01 13.55
C ALA A 268 0.65 3.79 12.25
N TYR A 269 0.85 3.08 11.12
CA TYR A 269 1.03 3.73 9.83
C TYR A 269 -0.24 4.45 9.36
N VAL A 270 -1.41 3.81 9.44
CA VAL A 270 -2.70 4.43 9.09
C VAL A 270 -2.98 5.64 9.99
N ALA A 271 -2.77 5.50 11.31
CA ALA A 271 -2.96 6.58 12.28
C ALA A 271 -1.99 7.75 12.06
N SER A 272 -0.77 7.52 11.58
CA SER A 272 0.23 8.57 11.35
C SER A 272 -0.26 9.68 10.43
N GLY A 273 -0.97 9.34 9.34
CA GLY A 273 -1.56 10.30 8.42
C GLY A 273 -2.66 11.15 9.08
N ILE A 274 -3.48 10.51 9.91
CA ILE A 274 -4.55 11.17 10.68
C ILE A 274 -3.94 12.16 11.69
N ILE A 275 -2.94 11.72 12.44
CA ILE A 275 -2.25 12.52 13.46
C ILE A 275 -1.56 13.73 12.84
N ILE A 276 -0.83 13.54 11.72
CA ILE A 276 -0.17 14.64 10.99
C ILE A 276 -1.18 15.67 10.53
N ARG A 277 -2.35 15.24 10.05
CA ARG A 277 -3.40 16.15 9.57
C ARG A 277 -4.01 16.94 10.72
N ILE A 278 -4.42 16.26 11.79
CA ILE A 278 -5.02 16.90 12.97
C ILE A 278 -4.03 17.87 13.62
N GLY A 279 -2.78 17.43 13.82
CA GLY A 279 -1.73 18.28 14.38
C GLY A 279 -1.45 19.53 13.52
N GLY A 280 -1.54 19.39 12.18
CA GLY A 280 -1.42 20.52 11.27
C GLY A 280 -2.57 21.54 11.41
N ILE A 281 -3.81 21.07 11.62
CA ILE A 281 -4.98 21.92 11.82
C ILE A 281 -4.87 22.65 13.16
N VAL A 282 -4.56 21.94 14.23
CA VAL A 282 -4.40 22.51 15.58
C VAL A 282 -3.29 23.56 15.59
N ARG A 283 -2.14 23.27 15.00
CA ARG A 283 -1.02 24.22 14.92
C ARG A 283 -1.37 25.48 14.13
N ARG A 284 -2.21 25.37 13.07
CA ARG A 284 -2.67 26.55 12.31
C ARG A 284 -3.62 27.42 13.12
N ARG A 285 -4.48 26.82 13.95
CA ARG A 285 -5.39 27.57 14.83
C ARG A 285 -4.68 28.27 16.00
N LEU A 286 -3.57 27.68 16.45
CA LEU A 286 -2.76 28.22 17.54
C LEU A 286 -1.69 29.23 17.10
N ARG A 287 -1.46 29.42 15.79
CA ARG A 287 -0.56 30.47 15.31
C ARG A 287 -1.28 31.81 15.38
N PRO A 288 -0.71 32.83 16.08
CA PRO A 288 -1.19 34.18 16.02
C PRO A 288 -1.22 34.69 14.58
N ALA A 289 -2.19 35.49 14.21
CA ALA A 289 -2.21 36.15 12.91
C ALA A 289 -0.89 36.91 12.70
N PRO A 290 -0.26 36.84 11.50
CA PRO A 290 0.91 37.66 11.22
C PRO A 290 0.52 39.14 11.46
N PRO A 291 1.44 39.93 12.06
CA PRO A 291 1.19 41.37 12.24
C PRO A 291 0.83 41.97 10.89
N ALA A 292 -0.20 42.84 10.86
CA ALA A 292 -0.56 43.57 9.67
C ALA A 292 0.71 44.26 9.13
N ARG A 293 1.07 44.01 7.89
CA ARG A 293 2.11 44.77 7.20
C ARG A 293 1.59 46.19 7.13
N ASP A 294 2.21 47.09 7.89
CA ASP A 294 1.96 48.51 7.81
C ASP A 294 2.10 48.93 6.34
N ALA A 295 0.99 49.41 5.79
CA ALA A 295 0.89 49.98 4.46
C ALA A 295 1.45 51.42 4.47
N GLU A 296 2.65 51.58 5.05
CA GLU A 296 3.41 52.84 5.01
C GLU A 296 4.66 52.58 4.16
N HIS A 297 4.53 52.83 2.86
CA HIS A 297 5.54 53.34 1.96
C HIS A 297 5.07 53.25 0.50
N GLN A 298 4.03 54.05 0.19
CA GLN A 298 3.81 54.51 -1.18
C GLN A 298 3.23 55.95 -1.12
N VAL A 299 4.06 56.89 -0.68
CA VAL A 299 3.94 58.32 -1.09
C VAL A 299 5.37 58.84 -1.14
N GLY A 300 5.85 59.07 -2.36
CA GLY A 300 7.16 59.63 -2.67
C GLY A 300 7.45 59.52 -4.14
#